data_4331302071369334376b3324a9ea967b
#
_entry.id   4331302071369334376b3324a9ea967b
#
_cell.length_a   1.000
_cell.length_b   1.000
_cell.length_c   1.000
_cell.angle_alpha   90.00
_cell.angle_beta   90.00
_cell.angle_gamma   90.00
#
_symmetry.space_group_name_H-M   'P 1'
#
loop_
_entity.id
_entity.type
_entity.pdbx_description
1 polymer ?
#
loop_
_entity_poly.entity_id
_entity_poly.type
_entity_poly.pdbx_seq_one_letter_code
_entity_poly.pdbx_strand_id
1 'polypeptide(L)'
;MKPSALVTSLTLLSSSLWLPLSFAEETSLTPKKVQPAQRVVSLAPHATELAYSAGLGDNLVAVSERSDYPPQADQLEKVANYQGIKVEKIIALQPDLILAWPAGNPPRELAKLEQFGFNIYYSKTKSLDSIATNIEQLSQYSSDPSIGENNAKQYKEQLNALRLKYKDAEPVNYFYQLSEKQIITVAQGHWPSEVFEFCGGQNIFEDSASPYPQVGIEQVVLRKPQVIFTSQHAIENGTMWQTWEDEIPAVAQNQIWSLNSDWINRPTTRTLKAIQQVCDFFDRARQNH
;
A
#
# COMPACT_ATOMS: atom_id res chain seq x y z
N MET A 1 94.56 53.84 -22.31
CA MET A 1 93.14 54.21 -22.35
C MET A 1 92.33 52.97 -21.98
N LYS A 2 91.74 52.90 -20.81
CA LYS A 2 90.97 51.77 -20.31
C LYS A 2 89.47 52.14 -20.35
N PRO A 3 88.56 51.29 -20.81
CA PRO A 3 87.15 51.48 -20.58
C PRO A 3 86.67 50.83 -19.30
N SER A 4 85.83 51.53 -18.58
CA SER A 4 85.16 51.13 -17.34
C SER A 4 84.06 50.12 -17.63
N ALA A 5 83.99 49.09 -16.80
CA ALA A 5 82.90 48.09 -16.76
C ALA A 5 81.81 48.58 -15.82
N LEU A 6 80.57 48.63 -16.33
CA LEU A 6 79.35 48.83 -15.57
C LEU A 6 78.89 47.48 -15.09
N VAL A 7 78.74 47.34 -13.80
CA VAL A 7 78.07 46.16 -13.13
C VAL A 7 76.63 46.52 -12.89
N THR A 8 75.76 45.83 -13.62
CA THR A 8 74.29 45.94 -13.40
C THR A 8 73.85 44.85 -12.39
N SER A 9 73.40 45.27 -11.24
CA SER A 9 72.81 44.40 -10.26
C SER A 9 71.38 44.06 -10.62
N LEU A 10 71.11 42.79 -10.81
CA LEU A 10 69.79 42.25 -11.10
C LEU A 10 69.13 41.82 -9.75
N THR A 11 68.15 42.60 -9.24
CA THR A 11 67.34 42.29 -8.06
C THR A 11 66.19 41.35 -8.46
N LEU A 12 66.27 40.11 -8.06
CA LEU A 12 65.15 39.13 -8.13
C LEU A 12 64.08 39.47 -7.08
N LEU A 13 62.90 39.95 -7.51
CA LEU A 13 61.71 40.01 -6.71
C LEU A 13 61.08 38.63 -6.70
N SER A 14 61.14 37.92 -5.55
CA SER A 14 60.37 36.72 -5.30
C SER A 14 58.92 37.13 -4.88
N SER A 15 57.99 37.06 -5.81
CA SER A 15 56.53 37.16 -5.52
C SER A 15 56.00 35.81 -5.01
N SER A 16 55.83 35.70 -3.69
CA SER A 16 55.11 34.59 -3.06
C SER A 16 53.62 34.69 -3.38
N LEU A 17 53.13 33.78 -4.27
CA LEU A 17 51.71 33.58 -4.49
C LEU A 17 51.12 32.89 -3.25
N TRP A 18 50.35 33.62 -2.47
CA TRP A 18 49.48 33.05 -1.48
C TRP A 18 48.21 32.60 -2.21
N LEU A 19 48.03 31.27 -2.39
CA LEU A 19 46.75 30.64 -2.75
C LEU A 19 45.89 30.59 -1.52
N PRO A 20 44.67 31.13 -1.53
CA PRO A 20 43.73 30.89 -0.45
C PRO A 20 43.30 29.43 -0.51
N LEU A 21 43.53 28.66 0.60
CA LEU A 21 42.87 27.40 0.80
C LEU A 21 41.37 27.67 0.95
N SER A 22 40.60 27.42 -0.11
CA SER A 22 39.14 27.28 -0.01
C SER A 22 38.85 26.01 0.83
N PHE A 23 38.50 26.20 2.07
CA PHE A 23 37.80 25.16 2.82
C PHE A 23 36.45 24.96 2.13
N ALA A 24 36.33 23.85 1.39
CA ALA A 24 35.02 23.35 0.99
C ALA A 24 34.28 23.00 2.29
N GLU A 25 33.29 23.80 2.61
CA GLU A 25 32.32 23.51 3.66
C GLU A 25 31.59 22.23 3.22
N GLU A 26 31.97 21.08 3.79
CA GLU A 26 31.19 19.86 3.67
C GLU A 26 29.81 20.15 4.24
N THR A 27 28.89 20.44 3.35
CA THR A 27 27.46 20.49 3.66
C THR A 27 27.07 19.09 4.11
N SER A 28 27.18 18.84 5.41
CA SER A 28 26.64 17.68 6.08
C SER A 28 25.13 17.67 5.76
N LEU A 29 24.73 16.80 4.84
CA LEU A 29 23.33 16.46 4.56
C LEU A 29 22.81 15.66 5.75
N THR A 30 22.63 16.32 6.89
CA THR A 30 21.81 15.75 7.96
C THR A 30 20.41 15.57 7.38
N PRO A 31 19.83 14.37 7.42
CA PRO A 31 18.46 14.17 6.94
C PRO A 31 17.56 15.14 7.69
N LYS A 32 16.82 15.96 6.94
CA LYS A 32 15.90 16.94 7.50
C LYS A 32 14.89 16.17 8.36
N LYS A 33 14.97 16.35 9.69
CA LYS A 33 14.08 15.69 10.64
C LYS A 33 12.65 16.06 10.26
N VAL A 34 11.83 15.05 9.95
CA VAL A 34 10.41 15.25 9.66
C VAL A 34 9.75 15.84 10.90
N GLN A 35 8.98 16.91 10.73
CA GLN A 35 8.24 17.51 11.85
C GLN A 35 6.99 16.65 12.11
N PRO A 36 6.62 16.42 13.39
CA PRO A 36 5.40 15.71 13.72
C PRO A 36 4.17 16.43 13.17
N ALA A 37 3.33 15.67 12.45
CA ALA A 37 2.09 16.21 11.90
C ALA A 37 1.05 16.42 13.00
N GLN A 38 0.39 17.57 12.99
CA GLN A 38 -0.63 17.94 13.96
C GLN A 38 -2.06 17.83 13.38
N ARG A 39 -2.19 17.94 12.08
CA ARG A 39 -3.47 17.94 11.37
C ARG A 39 -3.37 17.07 10.12
N VAL A 40 -3.85 15.85 10.24
CA VAL A 40 -3.74 14.83 9.18
C VAL A 40 -5.10 14.64 8.49
N VAL A 41 -5.11 14.60 7.16
CA VAL A 41 -6.27 14.21 6.36
C VAL A 41 -5.97 12.90 5.65
N SER A 42 -6.86 11.91 5.73
CA SER A 42 -6.72 10.64 5.02
C SER A 42 -7.75 10.49 3.91
N LEU A 43 -7.30 10.20 2.69
CA LEU A 43 -8.12 10.13 1.48
C LEU A 43 -8.48 8.70 1.07
N ALA A 44 -8.16 7.68 1.89
CA ALA A 44 -8.52 6.29 1.63
C ALA A 44 -8.69 5.51 2.94
N PRO A 45 -9.62 4.51 3.00
CA PRO A 45 -9.87 3.75 4.24
C PRO A 45 -8.62 3.04 4.78
N HIS A 46 -7.84 2.37 3.92
CA HIS A 46 -6.62 1.71 4.35
C HIS A 46 -5.55 2.70 4.85
N ALA A 47 -5.46 3.90 4.24
CA ALA A 47 -4.52 4.93 4.69
C ALA A 47 -4.92 5.47 6.08
N THR A 48 -6.22 5.53 6.37
CA THR A 48 -6.74 5.84 7.71
C THR A 48 -6.28 4.80 8.74
N GLU A 49 -6.44 3.52 8.45
CA GLU A 49 -5.99 2.44 9.33
C GLU A 49 -4.47 2.43 9.54
N LEU A 50 -3.70 2.70 8.47
CA LEU A 50 -2.24 2.82 8.56
C LEU A 50 -1.82 4.03 9.40
N ALA A 51 -2.55 5.16 9.33
CA ALA A 51 -2.31 6.32 10.19
C ALA A 51 -2.48 5.98 11.67
N TYR A 52 -3.55 5.28 12.04
CA TYR A 52 -3.72 4.79 13.42
C TYR A 52 -2.59 3.84 13.82
N SER A 53 -2.21 2.91 12.94
CA SER A 53 -1.11 1.98 13.20
C SER A 53 0.24 2.68 13.36
N ALA A 54 0.42 3.84 12.74
CA ALA A 54 1.65 4.65 12.79
C ALA A 54 1.68 5.65 13.97
N GLY A 55 0.64 5.71 14.81
CA GLY A 55 0.55 6.66 15.93
C GLY A 55 0.09 8.06 15.52
N LEU A 56 -0.63 8.18 14.39
CA LEU A 56 -1.19 9.44 13.89
C LEU A 56 -2.72 9.55 14.10
N GLY A 57 -3.34 8.58 14.77
CA GLY A 57 -4.79 8.50 14.91
C GLY A 57 -5.42 9.76 15.52
N ASP A 58 -4.85 10.27 16.59
CA ASP A 58 -5.34 11.46 17.31
C ASP A 58 -5.14 12.77 16.53
N ASN A 59 -4.29 12.76 15.52
CA ASN A 59 -4.02 13.90 14.65
C ASN A 59 -4.94 13.94 13.41
N LEU A 60 -5.73 12.87 13.16
CA LEU A 60 -6.67 12.84 12.04
C LEU A 60 -7.81 13.84 12.28
N VAL A 61 -7.97 14.79 11.36
CA VAL A 61 -9.05 15.81 11.38
C VAL A 61 -10.15 15.51 10.38
N ALA A 62 -9.84 14.76 9.31
CA ALA A 62 -10.84 14.29 8.34
C ALA A 62 -10.35 13.03 7.61
N VAL A 63 -11.31 12.25 7.12
CA VAL A 63 -11.05 10.97 6.44
C VAL A 63 -11.93 10.79 5.21
N SER A 64 -11.69 9.75 4.44
CA SER A 64 -12.58 9.34 3.36
C SER A 64 -13.84 8.63 3.90
N GLU A 65 -14.90 8.58 3.09
CA GLU A 65 -16.02 7.65 3.31
C GLU A 65 -15.49 6.22 3.46
N ARG A 66 -16.21 5.38 4.21
CA ARG A 66 -15.80 4.01 4.54
C ARG A 66 -14.53 3.88 5.40
N SER A 67 -14.02 4.97 5.98
CA SER A 67 -13.00 4.95 7.03
C SER A 67 -13.70 4.68 8.37
N ASP A 68 -14.00 3.42 8.63
CA ASP A 68 -14.82 2.92 9.75
C ASP A 68 -14.01 2.11 10.77
N TYR A 69 -12.70 2.01 10.56
CA TYR A 69 -11.80 1.31 11.47
C TYR A 69 -10.51 2.13 11.73
N PRO A 70 -10.09 2.22 13.02
CA PRO A 70 -10.84 1.80 14.21
C PRO A 70 -12.14 2.62 14.36
N PRO A 71 -13.09 2.23 15.24
CA PRO A 71 -14.42 2.88 15.32
C PRO A 71 -14.40 4.39 15.49
N GLN A 72 -13.34 4.96 16.09
CA GLN A 72 -13.15 6.40 16.25
C GLN A 72 -13.05 7.13 14.90
N ALA A 73 -12.51 6.47 13.87
CA ALA A 73 -12.37 7.05 12.53
C ALA A 73 -13.72 7.36 11.87
N ASP A 74 -14.77 6.61 12.23
CA ASP A 74 -16.09 6.79 11.64
C ASP A 74 -16.73 8.13 12.03
N GLN A 75 -16.35 8.69 13.19
CA GLN A 75 -16.85 9.96 13.69
C GLN A 75 -16.20 11.18 13.02
N LEU A 76 -15.11 10.99 12.29
CA LEU A 76 -14.37 12.08 11.64
C LEU A 76 -15.09 12.57 10.38
N GLU A 77 -14.84 13.85 10.05
CA GLU A 77 -15.39 14.49 8.88
C GLU A 77 -15.02 13.76 7.58
N LYS A 78 -15.99 13.60 6.65
CA LYS A 78 -15.78 12.88 5.38
C LYS A 78 -15.47 13.86 4.25
N VAL A 79 -14.25 13.81 3.72
CA VAL A 79 -13.72 14.74 2.69
C VAL A 79 -13.39 14.09 1.36
N ALA A 80 -13.54 12.78 1.23
CA ALA A 80 -13.31 12.04 0.00
C ALA A 80 -14.24 10.82 -0.11
N ASN A 81 -14.59 10.43 -1.32
CA ASN A 81 -15.32 9.21 -1.64
C ASN A 81 -14.98 8.73 -3.05
N TYR A 82 -15.70 7.71 -3.56
CA TYR A 82 -15.51 7.17 -4.91
C TYR A 82 -15.81 8.19 -6.03
N GLN A 83 -16.54 9.27 -5.77
CA GLN A 83 -16.85 10.32 -6.72
C GLN A 83 -15.75 11.39 -6.80
N GLY A 84 -14.93 11.54 -5.75
CA GLY A 84 -13.84 12.50 -5.73
C GLY A 84 -13.44 13.00 -4.34
N ILE A 85 -12.65 14.07 -4.35
CA ILE A 85 -12.06 14.71 -3.18
C ILE A 85 -12.66 16.12 -3.03
N LYS A 86 -13.13 16.48 -1.84
CA LYS A 86 -13.66 17.81 -1.51
C LYS A 86 -12.50 18.77 -1.24
N VAL A 87 -11.81 19.20 -2.30
CA VAL A 87 -10.56 19.99 -2.22
C VAL A 87 -10.72 21.25 -1.40
N GLU A 88 -11.79 22.01 -1.59
CA GLU A 88 -12.07 23.27 -0.88
C GLU A 88 -12.21 23.05 0.64
N LYS A 89 -12.78 21.90 1.02
CA LYS A 89 -12.94 21.50 2.41
C LYS A 89 -11.60 21.15 3.05
N ILE A 90 -10.73 20.44 2.32
CA ILE A 90 -9.37 20.13 2.77
C ILE A 90 -8.55 21.42 2.94
N ILE A 91 -8.66 22.36 2.01
CA ILE A 91 -7.99 23.68 2.11
C ILE A 91 -8.45 24.41 3.38
N ALA A 92 -9.75 24.41 3.68
CA ALA A 92 -10.30 25.05 4.88
C ALA A 92 -9.83 24.37 6.19
N LEU A 93 -9.57 23.05 6.16
CA LEU A 93 -9.03 22.30 7.30
C LEU A 93 -7.55 22.56 7.58
N GLN A 94 -6.81 23.12 6.60
CA GLN A 94 -5.37 23.41 6.70
C GLN A 94 -4.56 22.26 7.29
N PRO A 95 -4.58 21.05 6.66
CA PRO A 95 -3.76 19.95 7.14
C PRO A 95 -2.27 20.21 6.86
N ASP A 96 -1.41 19.72 7.74
CA ASP A 96 0.04 19.69 7.52
C ASP A 96 0.53 18.38 6.87
N LEU A 97 -0.35 17.35 6.83
CA LEU A 97 -0.12 16.09 6.13
C LEU A 97 -1.40 15.55 5.51
N ILE A 98 -1.33 15.15 4.26
CA ILE A 98 -2.43 14.45 3.56
C ILE A 98 -1.95 13.04 3.19
N LEU A 99 -2.73 12.02 3.53
CA LEU A 99 -2.47 10.63 3.16
C LEU A 99 -3.30 10.28 1.94
N ALA A 100 -2.65 10.00 0.82
CA ALA A 100 -3.29 9.73 -0.46
C ALA A 100 -2.99 8.32 -0.98
N TRP A 101 -3.88 7.80 -1.80
CA TRP A 101 -3.77 6.52 -2.49
C TRP A 101 -3.72 6.74 -4.01
N PRO A 102 -2.53 6.67 -4.65
CA PRO A 102 -2.38 7.00 -6.07
C PRO A 102 -3.22 6.16 -7.02
N ALA A 103 -3.51 4.89 -6.64
CA ALA A 103 -4.28 3.98 -7.48
C ALA A 103 -5.80 4.20 -7.41
N GLY A 104 -6.30 4.97 -6.42
CA GLY A 104 -7.74 5.16 -6.20
C GLY A 104 -8.19 6.60 -6.03
N ASN A 105 -7.30 7.51 -5.67
CA ASN A 105 -7.65 8.92 -5.60
C ASN A 105 -7.47 9.60 -6.97
N PRO A 106 -8.38 10.52 -7.37
CA PRO A 106 -8.28 11.19 -8.66
C PRO A 106 -7.01 12.03 -8.79
N PRO A 107 -6.18 11.84 -9.82
CA PRO A 107 -4.90 12.53 -9.96
C PRO A 107 -5.01 14.07 -10.07
N ARG A 108 -6.11 14.55 -10.67
CA ARG A 108 -6.35 15.99 -10.87
C ARG A 108 -6.51 16.73 -9.53
N GLU A 109 -7.29 16.16 -8.61
CA GLU A 109 -7.53 16.73 -7.29
C GLU A 109 -6.27 16.64 -6.42
N LEU A 110 -5.50 15.56 -6.51
CA LEU A 110 -4.20 15.45 -5.83
C LEU A 110 -3.22 16.52 -6.33
N ALA A 111 -3.09 16.68 -7.64
CA ALA A 111 -2.23 17.72 -8.23
C ALA A 111 -2.66 19.14 -7.80
N LYS A 112 -3.98 19.39 -7.66
CA LYS A 112 -4.49 20.65 -7.15
C LYS A 112 -4.06 20.88 -5.70
N LEU A 113 -4.14 19.87 -4.82
CA LEU A 113 -3.67 19.97 -3.44
C LEU A 113 -2.16 20.23 -3.37
N GLU A 114 -1.35 19.60 -4.22
CA GLU A 114 0.09 19.87 -4.32
C GLU A 114 0.37 21.31 -4.75
N GLN A 115 -0.39 21.86 -5.72
CA GLN A 115 -0.26 23.25 -6.16
C GLN A 115 -0.58 24.25 -5.05
N PHE A 116 -1.46 23.89 -4.09
CA PHE A 116 -1.72 24.70 -2.89
C PHE A 116 -0.63 24.54 -1.82
N GLY A 117 0.40 23.71 -2.07
CA GLY A 117 1.55 23.53 -1.18
C GLY A 117 1.33 22.54 -0.04
N PHE A 118 0.28 21.71 -0.09
CA PHE A 118 0.07 20.67 0.92
C PHE A 118 1.09 19.56 0.80
N ASN A 119 1.59 19.05 1.93
CA ASN A 119 2.44 17.89 2.00
C ASN A 119 1.60 16.62 1.84
N ILE A 120 1.86 15.83 0.79
CA ILE A 120 1.12 14.61 0.49
C ILE A 120 2.03 13.40 0.64
N TYR A 121 1.67 12.49 1.55
CA TYR A 121 2.24 11.15 1.62
C TYR A 121 1.44 10.20 0.73
N TYR A 122 2.11 9.56 -0.21
CA TYR A 122 1.51 8.60 -1.13
C TYR A 122 1.67 7.18 -0.60
N SER A 123 0.59 6.61 -0.06
CA SER A 123 0.54 5.20 0.35
C SER A 123 0.58 4.29 -0.88
N LYS A 124 1.70 3.60 -1.05
CA LYS A 124 1.95 2.65 -2.16
C LYS A 124 2.04 1.25 -1.60
N THR A 125 0.92 0.59 -1.44
CA THR A 125 0.86 -0.78 -0.96
C THR A 125 0.87 -1.74 -2.15
N LYS A 126 2.03 -2.31 -2.45
CA LYS A 126 2.24 -3.22 -3.59
C LYS A 126 2.42 -4.68 -3.17
N SER A 127 2.75 -4.93 -1.90
CA SER A 127 3.01 -6.25 -1.35
C SER A 127 2.61 -6.31 0.12
N LEU A 128 2.52 -7.51 0.67
CA LEU A 128 2.27 -7.72 2.09
C LEU A 128 3.35 -7.04 2.96
N ASP A 129 4.61 -7.13 2.58
CA ASP A 129 5.71 -6.48 3.30
C ASP A 129 5.63 -4.94 3.22
N SER A 130 5.06 -4.38 2.16
CA SER A 130 4.90 -2.92 2.01
C SER A 130 3.95 -2.31 3.03
N ILE A 131 3.08 -3.10 3.66
CA ILE A 131 2.19 -2.63 4.75
C ILE A 131 3.05 -2.14 5.94
N ALA A 132 4.00 -2.96 6.40
CA ALA A 132 4.90 -2.56 7.47
C ALA A 132 5.77 -1.36 7.08
N THR A 133 6.27 -1.32 5.85
CA THR A 133 7.05 -0.19 5.33
C THR A 133 6.25 1.12 5.35
N ASN A 134 4.97 1.09 4.96
CA ASN A 134 4.12 2.27 5.04
C ASN A 134 3.91 2.73 6.50
N ILE A 135 3.72 1.79 7.44
CA ILE A 135 3.58 2.13 8.87
C ILE A 135 4.85 2.78 9.40
N GLU A 136 6.04 2.22 9.10
CA GLU A 136 7.34 2.76 9.50
C GLU A 136 7.58 4.17 8.91
N GLN A 137 7.24 4.37 7.64
CA GLN A 137 7.38 5.68 6.99
C GLN A 137 6.41 6.71 7.58
N LEU A 138 5.16 6.33 7.84
CA LEU A 138 4.16 7.19 8.44
C LEU A 138 4.50 7.54 9.90
N SER A 139 5.13 6.61 10.64
CA SER A 139 5.51 6.85 12.04
C SER A 139 6.49 8.02 12.19
N GLN A 140 7.27 8.34 11.15
CA GLN A 140 8.19 9.49 11.16
C GLN A 140 7.46 10.84 11.26
N TYR A 141 6.15 10.88 10.95
CA TYR A 141 5.30 12.04 11.14
C TYR A 141 4.57 12.04 12.49
N SER A 142 4.69 10.98 13.29
CA SER A 142 4.13 10.92 14.64
C SER A 142 4.98 11.68 15.64
N SER A 143 4.37 12.20 16.69
CA SER A 143 5.08 12.72 17.87
C SER A 143 5.82 11.62 18.62
N ASP A 144 5.35 10.36 18.52
CA ASP A 144 6.00 9.16 19.04
C ASP A 144 6.14 8.10 17.93
N PRO A 145 7.25 8.11 17.17
CA PRO A 145 7.50 7.13 16.11
C PRO A 145 7.55 5.68 16.60
N SER A 146 7.87 5.44 17.88
CA SER A 146 8.03 4.09 18.44
C SER A 146 6.72 3.28 18.37
N ILE A 147 5.56 3.94 18.36
CA ILE A 147 4.25 3.28 18.18
C ILE A 147 4.20 2.55 16.84
N GLY A 148 4.50 3.27 15.75
CA GLY A 148 4.47 2.67 14.41
C GLY A 148 5.60 1.67 14.19
N GLU A 149 6.80 1.94 14.68
CA GLU A 149 7.93 1.01 14.59
C GLU A 149 7.64 -0.33 15.28
N ASN A 150 7.01 -0.30 16.47
CA ASN A 150 6.60 -1.51 17.18
C ASN A 150 5.49 -2.25 16.42
N ASN A 151 4.48 -1.54 15.92
CA ASN A 151 3.37 -2.15 15.16
C ASN A 151 3.87 -2.77 13.85
N ALA A 152 4.77 -2.11 13.13
CA ALA A 152 5.39 -2.64 11.92
C ALA A 152 6.23 -3.88 12.22
N LYS A 153 7.00 -3.88 13.30
CA LYS A 153 7.79 -5.03 13.75
C LYS A 153 6.89 -6.22 14.08
N GLN A 154 5.84 -6.03 14.86
CA GLN A 154 4.88 -7.09 15.21
C GLN A 154 4.19 -7.65 13.95
N TYR A 155 3.81 -6.79 13.02
CA TYR A 155 3.25 -7.22 11.74
C TYR A 155 4.22 -8.11 10.95
N LYS A 156 5.49 -7.69 10.81
CA LYS A 156 6.54 -8.47 10.12
C LYS A 156 6.77 -9.83 10.79
N GLU A 157 6.82 -9.88 12.11
CA GLU A 157 6.99 -11.12 12.87
C GLU A 157 5.84 -12.11 12.61
N GLN A 158 4.60 -11.64 12.69
CA GLN A 158 3.41 -12.45 12.42
C GLN A 158 3.34 -12.90 10.95
N LEU A 159 3.63 -12.01 10.00
CA LEU A 159 3.68 -12.34 8.58
C LEU A 159 4.73 -13.43 8.29
N ASN A 160 5.92 -13.31 8.89
CA ASN A 160 7.00 -14.29 8.73
C ASN A 160 6.63 -15.66 9.34
N ALA A 161 5.97 -15.67 10.49
CA ALA A 161 5.47 -16.91 11.11
C ALA A 161 4.47 -17.63 10.20
N LEU A 162 3.53 -16.88 9.61
CA LEU A 162 2.59 -17.43 8.63
C LEU A 162 3.30 -17.92 7.36
N ARG A 163 4.29 -17.15 6.85
CA ARG A 163 5.08 -17.53 5.68
C ARG A 163 5.82 -18.86 5.88
N LEU A 164 6.39 -19.07 7.06
CA LEU A 164 7.04 -20.34 7.41
C LEU A 164 6.04 -21.49 7.50
N LYS A 165 4.83 -21.23 8.02
CA LYS A 165 3.78 -22.25 8.14
C LYS A 165 3.30 -22.76 6.77
N TYR A 166 3.18 -21.87 5.78
CA TYR A 166 2.56 -22.19 4.49
C TYR A 166 3.54 -22.27 3.31
N LYS A 167 4.87 -22.23 3.57
CA LYS A 167 5.91 -22.21 2.51
C LYS A 167 5.86 -23.39 1.54
N ASP A 168 5.41 -24.56 2.01
CA ASP A 168 5.34 -25.79 1.25
C ASP A 168 3.87 -26.23 1.01
N ALA A 169 2.94 -25.26 1.03
CA ALA A 169 1.52 -25.56 0.83
C ALA A 169 1.25 -26.01 -0.61
N GLU A 170 0.54 -27.14 -0.75
CA GLU A 170 0.14 -27.68 -2.06
C GLU A 170 -0.71 -26.66 -2.83
N PRO A 171 -0.54 -26.55 -4.16
CA PRO A 171 -1.29 -25.62 -4.98
C PRO A 171 -2.79 -25.88 -4.97
N VAL A 172 -3.60 -24.79 -4.97
CA VAL A 172 -5.06 -24.85 -5.12
C VAL A 172 -5.49 -23.81 -6.15
N ASN A 173 -6.16 -24.27 -7.21
CA ASN A 173 -6.72 -23.37 -8.23
C ASN A 173 -7.91 -22.62 -7.69
N TYR A 174 -7.86 -21.29 -7.68
CA TYR A 174 -8.94 -20.46 -7.16
C TYR A 174 -9.44 -19.44 -8.16
N PHE A 175 -10.68 -19.05 -7.95
CA PHE A 175 -11.32 -17.88 -8.57
C PHE A 175 -11.77 -16.91 -7.48
N TYR A 176 -11.41 -15.62 -7.60
CA TYR A 176 -11.88 -14.58 -6.70
C TYR A 176 -12.84 -13.64 -7.42
N GLN A 177 -14.09 -13.67 -7.05
CA GLN A 177 -15.15 -12.85 -7.61
C GLN A 177 -15.32 -11.55 -6.82
N LEU A 178 -15.03 -10.42 -7.46
CA LEU A 178 -15.14 -9.08 -6.87
C LEU A 178 -16.53 -8.46 -7.06
N SER A 179 -17.28 -8.85 -8.10
CA SER A 179 -18.58 -8.29 -8.44
C SER A 179 -19.49 -9.33 -9.10
N GLU A 180 -20.79 -9.21 -8.91
CA GLU A 180 -21.80 -10.15 -9.44
C GLU A 180 -22.41 -9.70 -10.77
N LYS A 181 -22.80 -8.45 -10.91
CA LYS A 181 -23.50 -7.95 -12.14
C LYS A 181 -22.61 -7.97 -13.39
N GLN A 182 -21.35 -7.66 -13.20
CA GLN A 182 -20.27 -7.90 -14.15
C GLN A 182 -19.25 -8.70 -13.38
N ILE A 183 -19.01 -9.93 -13.79
CA ILE A 183 -18.05 -10.79 -13.09
C ILE A 183 -16.66 -10.19 -13.27
N ILE A 184 -16.16 -9.56 -12.24
CA ILE A 184 -14.82 -8.97 -12.20
C ILE A 184 -13.97 -9.83 -11.26
N THR A 185 -12.73 -10.10 -11.67
CA THR A 185 -11.72 -10.77 -10.86
C THR A 185 -10.44 -9.95 -10.77
N VAL A 186 -9.40 -10.50 -10.19
CA VAL A 186 -8.07 -9.89 -10.10
C VAL A 186 -7.06 -10.73 -10.86
N ALA A 187 -6.13 -10.11 -11.57
CA ALA A 187 -4.98 -10.77 -12.18
C ALA A 187 -3.80 -10.85 -11.20
N GLN A 188 -2.82 -11.70 -11.51
CA GLN A 188 -1.59 -11.82 -10.72
C GLN A 188 -0.85 -10.48 -10.58
N GLY A 189 -0.16 -10.29 -9.45
CA GLY A 189 0.65 -9.10 -9.19
C GLY A 189 -0.14 -7.84 -8.84
N HIS A 190 -1.47 -7.94 -8.69
CA HIS A 190 -2.35 -6.86 -8.25
C HIS A 190 -3.03 -7.22 -6.93
N TRP A 191 -3.26 -6.21 -6.09
CA TRP A 191 -3.92 -6.42 -4.80
C TRP A 191 -5.36 -6.94 -5.01
N PRO A 192 -5.80 -7.99 -4.31
CA PRO A 192 -5.12 -8.70 -3.20
C PRO A 192 -4.49 -10.07 -3.59
N SER A 193 -4.04 -10.29 -4.84
CA SER A 193 -3.60 -11.62 -5.31
C SER A 193 -2.56 -12.27 -4.40
N GLU A 194 -1.62 -11.48 -3.85
CA GLU A 194 -0.56 -11.98 -2.95
C GLU A 194 -1.11 -12.67 -1.68
N VAL A 195 -2.30 -12.28 -1.20
CA VAL A 195 -2.94 -12.93 -0.04
C VAL A 195 -3.30 -14.38 -0.34
N PHE A 196 -3.74 -14.67 -1.57
CA PHE A 196 -4.08 -16.04 -2.01
C PHE A 196 -2.82 -16.83 -2.33
N GLU A 197 -1.88 -16.24 -3.07
CA GLU A 197 -0.59 -16.85 -3.44
C GLU A 197 0.20 -17.27 -2.19
N PHE A 198 0.07 -16.49 -1.10
CA PHE A 198 0.72 -16.76 0.18
C PHE A 198 0.42 -18.16 0.74
N CYS A 199 -0.76 -18.70 0.44
CA CYS A 199 -1.20 -20.01 0.90
C CYS A 199 -1.18 -21.09 -0.20
N GLY A 200 -0.44 -20.88 -1.27
CA GLY A 200 -0.37 -21.79 -2.41
C GLY A 200 -1.55 -21.66 -3.38
N GLY A 201 -2.32 -20.56 -3.33
CA GLY A 201 -3.38 -20.29 -4.29
C GLY A 201 -2.83 -20.01 -5.69
N GLN A 202 -3.36 -20.68 -6.70
CA GLN A 202 -3.10 -20.43 -8.12
C GLN A 202 -4.34 -19.77 -8.73
N ASN A 203 -4.18 -18.53 -9.17
CA ASN A 203 -5.27 -17.78 -9.77
C ASN A 203 -5.57 -18.29 -11.18
N ILE A 204 -6.78 -18.76 -11.44
CA ILE A 204 -7.16 -19.24 -12.78
C ILE A 204 -7.16 -18.13 -13.85
N PHE A 205 -7.02 -16.87 -13.48
CA PHE A 205 -6.88 -15.70 -14.38
C PHE A 205 -5.55 -14.95 -14.19
N GLU A 206 -4.50 -15.64 -13.72
CA GLU A 206 -3.18 -15.05 -13.51
C GLU A 206 -2.58 -14.44 -14.79
N ASP A 207 -2.90 -15.05 -15.95
CA ASP A 207 -2.43 -14.68 -17.28
C ASP A 207 -3.14 -13.48 -17.91
N SER A 208 -4.09 -12.86 -17.21
CA SER A 208 -4.86 -11.75 -17.77
C SER A 208 -4.01 -10.48 -17.92
N ALA A 209 -4.12 -9.83 -19.09
CA ALA A 209 -3.44 -8.56 -19.36
C ALA A 209 -4.03 -7.36 -18.58
N SER A 210 -5.29 -7.45 -18.16
CA SER A 210 -5.94 -6.42 -17.35
C SER A 210 -5.75 -6.72 -15.85
N PRO A 211 -5.44 -5.71 -15.02
CA PRO A 211 -5.35 -5.88 -13.57
C PRO A 211 -6.64 -6.42 -12.93
N TYR A 212 -7.78 -5.96 -13.41
CA TYR A 212 -9.11 -6.35 -12.95
C TYR A 212 -9.97 -6.72 -14.15
N PRO A 213 -9.80 -7.96 -14.69
CA PRO A 213 -10.50 -8.36 -15.89
C PRO A 213 -11.98 -8.63 -15.62
N GLN A 214 -12.82 -8.21 -16.55
CA GLN A 214 -14.18 -8.69 -16.66
C GLN A 214 -14.17 -10.02 -17.41
N VAL A 215 -14.79 -11.07 -16.86
CA VAL A 215 -14.80 -12.42 -17.39
C VAL A 215 -16.21 -12.95 -17.59
N GLY A 216 -16.39 -13.88 -18.51
CA GLY A 216 -17.65 -14.61 -18.71
C GLY A 216 -17.74 -15.84 -17.80
N ILE A 217 -18.95 -16.30 -17.53
CA ILE A 217 -19.20 -17.54 -16.78
C ILE A 217 -18.50 -18.72 -17.46
N GLU A 218 -18.58 -18.82 -18.78
CA GLU A 218 -17.99 -19.90 -19.57
C GLU A 218 -16.47 -19.99 -19.39
N GLN A 219 -15.81 -18.84 -19.23
CA GLN A 219 -14.37 -18.81 -18.98
C GLN A 219 -14.01 -19.39 -17.59
N VAL A 220 -14.83 -19.15 -16.58
CA VAL A 220 -14.65 -19.71 -15.23
C VAL A 220 -14.93 -21.23 -15.28
N VAL A 221 -16.00 -21.66 -15.96
CA VAL A 221 -16.37 -23.06 -16.15
C VAL A 221 -15.23 -23.85 -16.82
N LEU A 222 -14.68 -23.30 -17.90
CA LEU A 222 -13.57 -23.94 -18.64
C LEU A 222 -12.28 -24.05 -17.81
N ARG A 223 -12.02 -23.10 -16.88
CA ARG A 223 -10.82 -23.08 -16.05
C ARG A 223 -10.96 -23.88 -14.75
N LYS A 224 -12.15 -24.41 -14.44
CA LYS A 224 -12.44 -25.41 -13.39
C LYS A 224 -11.79 -25.08 -12.03
N PRO A 225 -12.10 -23.96 -11.38
CA PRO A 225 -11.55 -23.65 -10.07
C PRO A 225 -11.93 -24.71 -9.03
N GLN A 226 -10.99 -25.02 -8.14
CA GLN A 226 -11.21 -25.87 -6.96
C GLN A 226 -11.88 -25.10 -5.82
N VAL A 227 -11.65 -23.77 -5.80
CA VAL A 227 -12.23 -22.86 -4.81
C VAL A 227 -12.76 -21.63 -5.50
N ILE A 228 -13.93 -21.17 -5.09
CA ILE A 228 -14.47 -19.85 -5.46
C ILE A 228 -14.54 -18.99 -4.21
N PHE A 229 -13.83 -17.87 -4.23
CA PHE A 229 -13.97 -16.85 -3.21
C PHE A 229 -14.85 -15.72 -3.70
N THR A 230 -15.66 -15.18 -2.80
CA THR A 230 -16.53 -14.03 -3.03
C THR A 230 -16.25 -12.96 -1.98
N SER A 231 -16.63 -11.72 -2.28
CA SER A 231 -16.51 -10.62 -1.33
C SER A 231 -17.85 -10.38 -0.62
N GLN A 232 -17.87 -10.31 0.71
CA GLN A 232 -19.08 -10.21 1.55
C GLN A 232 -20.08 -9.12 1.12
N HIS A 233 -19.62 -8.04 0.50
CA HIS A 233 -20.47 -6.92 0.12
C HIS A 233 -20.75 -6.87 -1.40
N ALA A 234 -20.15 -7.77 -2.17
CA ALA A 234 -20.23 -7.73 -3.62
C ALA A 234 -21.20 -8.74 -4.22
N ILE A 235 -21.60 -9.75 -3.44
CA ILE A 235 -22.43 -10.88 -3.92
C ILE A 235 -23.55 -11.12 -2.93
N GLU A 236 -24.76 -10.85 -3.37
CA GLU A 236 -25.95 -10.98 -2.52
C GLU A 236 -26.32 -12.45 -2.25
N ASN A 237 -26.07 -13.36 -3.18
CA ASN A 237 -26.60 -14.72 -3.08
C ASN A 237 -25.69 -15.87 -3.54
N GLY A 238 -24.51 -15.70 -4.05
CA GLY A 238 -23.61 -16.81 -4.44
C GLY A 238 -24.21 -17.95 -5.29
N THR A 239 -25.52 -17.86 -5.60
CA THR A 239 -26.33 -18.91 -6.23
C THR A 239 -26.07 -19.05 -7.71
N MET A 240 -25.46 -18.05 -8.33
CA MET A 240 -25.19 -18.05 -9.77
C MET A 240 -24.32 -19.24 -10.21
N TRP A 241 -23.53 -19.82 -9.30
CA TRP A 241 -22.64 -20.93 -9.59
C TRP A 241 -23.30 -22.28 -9.42
N GLN A 242 -24.43 -22.40 -8.69
CA GLN A 242 -25.06 -23.67 -8.36
C GLN A 242 -25.50 -24.51 -9.57
N THR A 243 -25.80 -23.83 -10.68
CA THR A 243 -26.18 -24.50 -11.94
C THR A 243 -25.01 -25.20 -12.64
N TRP A 244 -23.78 -25.02 -12.13
CA TRP A 244 -22.54 -25.55 -12.72
C TRP A 244 -21.89 -26.61 -11.82
N GLU A 245 -22.68 -27.34 -11.06
CA GLU A 245 -22.22 -28.37 -10.12
C GLU A 245 -21.46 -29.50 -10.83
N ASP A 246 -21.93 -29.90 -12.04
CA ASP A 246 -21.30 -30.96 -12.82
C ASP A 246 -19.97 -30.52 -13.48
N GLU A 247 -19.74 -29.23 -13.70
CA GLU A 247 -18.60 -28.70 -14.46
C GLU A 247 -17.52 -28.08 -13.58
N ILE A 248 -17.90 -27.47 -12.43
CA ILE A 248 -16.98 -26.72 -11.58
C ILE A 248 -16.71 -27.49 -10.27
N PRO A 249 -15.47 -27.97 -10.03
CA PRO A 249 -15.11 -28.68 -8.80
C PRO A 249 -15.44 -27.94 -7.52
N ALA A 250 -15.25 -26.61 -7.49
CA ALA A 250 -15.59 -25.78 -6.34
C ALA A 250 -17.08 -25.85 -5.99
N VAL A 251 -17.96 -25.98 -6.96
CA VAL A 251 -19.42 -26.08 -6.75
C VAL A 251 -19.78 -27.48 -6.28
N ALA A 252 -19.29 -28.51 -6.95
CA ALA A 252 -19.52 -29.92 -6.62
C ALA A 252 -19.11 -30.26 -5.17
N GLN A 253 -18.04 -29.61 -4.68
CA GLN A 253 -17.48 -29.86 -3.35
C GLN A 253 -17.92 -28.83 -2.29
N ASN A 254 -18.88 -27.93 -2.63
CA ASN A 254 -19.31 -26.85 -1.74
C ASN A 254 -18.16 -25.94 -1.24
N GLN A 255 -17.20 -25.64 -2.11
CA GLN A 255 -16.02 -24.83 -1.83
C GLN A 255 -16.18 -23.39 -2.34
N ILE A 256 -17.33 -22.79 -2.08
CA ILE A 256 -17.64 -21.39 -2.36
C ILE A 256 -17.70 -20.65 -1.03
N TRP A 257 -16.74 -19.73 -0.80
CA TRP A 257 -16.62 -19.06 0.48
C TRP A 257 -16.57 -17.54 0.34
N SER A 258 -17.26 -16.86 1.25
CA SER A 258 -17.25 -15.41 1.34
C SER A 258 -16.10 -14.94 2.24
N LEU A 259 -15.30 -14.01 1.74
CA LEU A 259 -14.20 -13.38 2.48
C LEU A 259 -14.64 -12.04 3.09
N ASN A 260 -14.07 -11.71 4.24
CA ASN A 260 -14.27 -10.40 4.82
C ASN A 260 -13.61 -9.32 3.96
N SER A 261 -14.43 -8.48 3.33
CA SER A 261 -13.99 -7.46 2.37
C SER A 261 -13.03 -6.45 2.98
N ASP A 262 -13.20 -6.09 4.24
CA ASP A 262 -12.35 -5.10 4.91
C ASP A 262 -10.96 -5.64 5.21
N TRP A 263 -10.84 -6.95 5.42
CA TRP A 263 -9.55 -7.57 5.69
C TRP A 263 -8.75 -7.81 4.42
N ILE A 264 -9.43 -8.24 3.36
CA ILE A 264 -8.74 -8.64 2.12
C ILE A 264 -8.51 -7.47 1.16
N ASN A 265 -9.46 -6.53 1.06
CA ASN A 265 -9.36 -5.45 0.09
C ASN A 265 -8.67 -4.18 0.63
N ARG A 266 -8.42 -4.10 1.94
CA ARG A 266 -7.69 -2.99 2.57
C ARG A 266 -6.30 -3.48 3.01
N PRO A 267 -5.22 -3.06 2.33
CA PRO A 267 -3.85 -3.44 2.71
C PRO A 267 -3.43 -2.75 4.02
N THR A 268 -3.72 -3.41 5.14
CA THR A 268 -3.49 -2.94 6.51
C THR A 268 -3.00 -4.08 7.39
N THR A 269 -2.76 -3.83 8.69
CA THR A 269 -2.40 -4.91 9.62
C THR A 269 -3.48 -5.99 9.72
N ARG A 270 -4.74 -5.68 9.39
CA ARG A 270 -5.84 -6.65 9.36
C ARG A 270 -5.73 -7.66 8.21
N THR A 271 -4.87 -7.42 7.23
CA THR A 271 -4.58 -8.38 6.16
C THR A 271 -4.07 -9.72 6.69
N LEU A 272 -3.41 -9.75 7.85
CA LEU A 272 -3.03 -11.02 8.51
C LEU A 272 -4.25 -11.91 8.79
N LYS A 273 -5.39 -11.33 9.13
CA LYS A 273 -6.66 -12.08 9.31
C LYS A 273 -7.18 -12.62 7.97
N ALA A 274 -7.03 -11.85 6.88
CA ALA A 274 -7.39 -12.33 5.54
C ALA A 274 -6.50 -13.51 5.12
N ILE A 275 -5.19 -13.43 5.36
CA ILE A 275 -4.26 -14.54 5.09
C ILE A 275 -4.70 -15.79 5.86
N GLN A 276 -4.95 -15.69 7.17
CA GLN A 276 -5.40 -16.83 7.97
C GLN A 276 -6.70 -17.42 7.43
N GLN A 277 -7.69 -16.57 7.11
CA GLN A 277 -8.98 -17.00 6.57
C GLN A 277 -8.83 -17.75 5.24
N VAL A 278 -8.03 -17.20 4.32
CA VAL A 278 -7.79 -17.81 2.99
C VAL A 278 -7.02 -19.12 3.14
N CYS A 279 -5.98 -19.15 3.97
CA CYS A 279 -5.20 -20.36 4.21
C CYS A 279 -6.04 -21.49 4.82
N ASP A 280 -6.91 -21.16 5.81
CA ASP A 280 -7.81 -22.14 6.43
C ASP A 280 -8.81 -22.72 5.40
N PHE A 281 -9.28 -21.92 4.46
CA PHE A 281 -10.14 -22.40 3.38
C PHE A 281 -9.38 -23.28 2.38
N PHE A 282 -8.17 -22.91 2.00
CA PHE A 282 -7.34 -23.77 1.13
C PHE A 282 -6.97 -25.08 1.81
N ASP A 283 -6.71 -25.07 3.13
CA ASP A 283 -6.45 -26.32 3.88
C ASP A 283 -7.66 -27.25 3.86
N ARG A 284 -8.88 -26.71 3.98
CA ARG A 284 -10.12 -27.49 3.80
C ARG A 284 -10.27 -28.03 2.39
N ALA A 285 -9.94 -27.21 1.38
CA ALA A 285 -10.00 -27.66 -0.02
C ALA A 285 -9.06 -28.84 -0.28
N ARG A 286 -7.84 -28.80 0.28
CA ARG A 286 -6.85 -29.88 0.16
C ARG A 286 -7.31 -31.19 0.81
N GLN A 287 -8.10 -31.13 1.88
CA GLN A 287 -8.61 -32.32 2.57
C GLN A 287 -9.73 -33.04 1.81
N ASN A 288 -10.38 -32.35 0.86
CA ASN A 288 -11.49 -32.90 0.07
C ASN A 288 -11.02 -33.47 -1.30
N HIS A 289 -9.72 -33.45 -1.55
CA HIS A 289 -9.03 -34.05 -2.70
C HIS A 289 -8.19 -35.23 -2.26
#